data_dc0f783d0e24a4ce2ed87680d642e928
#
_entry.id   dc0f783d0e24a4ce2ed87680d642e928
#
_cell.length_a   1.000
_cell.length_b   1.000
_cell.length_c   1.000
_cell.angle_alpha   90.00
_cell.angle_beta   90.00
_cell.angle_gamma   90.00
#
_symmetry.space_group_name_H-M   'P 1'
#
loop_
_entity.id
_entity.type
_entity.pdbx_description
1 polymer ?
#
loop_
_entity_poly.entity_id
_entity_poly.type
_entity_poly.pdbx_seq_one_letter_code
_entity_poly.pdbx_strand_id
1 'polypeptide(L)'
;DTDRSRGLGDVYKRQAPKLIKGEELNIIIGSRPFRDDEGSELVKLNIMLILNEKYGIVESDFISAELEAVPAFKAKDVGFDRSLVGAYGQDDRVCAYTELMAVLELNNPEKTAVAILTDKEETGSDGNTGLRSSYLRYFIADLASTFGVKGRTVLQNSRCLSADVNAAFDPTFPDVFEKRNSALLNGGVCVTKYTGSRGKSGTSDASAEFAGEIRRLLDANGVIWQTGELGKVDIGGGGTVAAYIANLDVNTIDVGVPVLSMHAPFEITAKTDIWAAYRAFEAFVNN
;
A
#
# COMPACT_ATOMS: atom_id res chain seq x y z
N ASP A 1 -9.43 -12.30 13.65
CA ASP A 1 -8.21 -12.95 13.14
C ASP A 1 -7.19 -11.91 12.75
N THR A 2 -6.73 -11.21 13.77
CA THR A 2 -5.80 -10.08 13.70
C THR A 2 -4.33 -10.51 13.49
N ASP A 3 -4.11 -11.71 13.00
CA ASP A 3 -2.76 -12.30 12.92
C ASP A 3 -2.13 -12.17 11.52
N ARG A 4 -2.75 -11.40 10.62
CA ARG A 4 -2.30 -11.29 9.22
C ARG A 4 -1.76 -9.92 8.80
N SER A 5 -1.97 -8.87 9.58
CA SER A 5 -1.27 -7.59 9.39
C SER A 5 0.15 -7.70 9.95
N ARG A 6 1.02 -8.34 9.21
CA ARG A 6 2.31 -8.84 9.73
C ARG A 6 3.50 -8.06 9.23
N GLY A 7 3.33 -6.79 9.02
CA GLY A 7 4.45 -5.90 8.80
C GLY A 7 4.96 -5.33 10.13
N LEU A 8 5.34 -4.10 10.12
CA LEU A 8 5.76 -3.32 11.29
C LEU A 8 4.74 -3.26 12.44
N GLY A 9 3.50 -3.71 12.22
CA GLY A 9 2.55 -3.97 13.28
C GLY A 9 3.11 -4.85 14.42
N ASP A 10 4.08 -5.70 14.15
CA ASP A 10 4.76 -6.49 15.16
C ASP A 10 5.68 -5.65 16.06
N VAL A 11 6.15 -4.50 15.59
CA VAL A 11 6.90 -3.52 16.41
C VAL A 11 5.99 -2.93 17.47
N TYR A 12 4.79 -2.54 17.08
CA TYR A 12 3.79 -1.97 17.99
C TYR A 12 3.18 -3.02 18.92
N LYS A 13 3.07 -4.28 18.51
CA LYS A 13 2.63 -5.41 19.34
C LYS A 13 3.55 -5.67 20.54
N ARG A 14 4.83 -5.33 20.46
CA ARG A 14 5.75 -5.43 21.61
C ARG A 14 5.54 -4.35 22.66
N GLN A 15 5.02 -3.20 22.28
CA GLN A 15 4.89 -2.05 23.18
C GLN A 15 3.61 -2.09 24.03
N ALA A 16 2.48 -2.55 23.51
CA ALA A 16 1.25 -2.72 24.29
C ALA A 16 0.18 -3.59 23.55
N PRO A 17 0.38 -4.90 23.38
CA PRO A 17 -0.47 -5.72 22.52
C PRO A 17 -1.94 -5.86 22.99
N LYS A 18 -2.32 -5.24 24.12
CA LYS A 18 -3.67 -5.30 24.70
C LYS A 18 -4.10 -3.98 25.32
N LEU A 19 -3.43 -2.86 24.99
CA LEU A 19 -3.74 -1.58 25.63
C LEU A 19 -5.12 -1.05 25.23
N ILE A 20 -5.49 -1.21 23.96
CA ILE A 20 -6.79 -0.79 23.43
C ILE A 20 -7.34 -1.96 22.61
N LYS A 21 -8.53 -2.43 22.95
CA LYS A 21 -9.22 -3.45 22.16
C LYS A 21 -10.00 -2.81 21.03
N GLY A 22 -10.27 -3.56 19.96
CA GLY A 22 -11.07 -3.08 18.83
C GLY A 22 -12.44 -2.56 19.25
N GLU A 23 -13.08 -3.25 20.20
CA GLU A 23 -14.40 -2.87 20.75
C GLU A 23 -14.36 -1.58 21.61
N GLU A 24 -13.17 -1.10 21.96
CA GLU A 24 -12.97 0.14 22.72
C GLU A 24 -12.73 1.35 21.80
N LEU A 25 -12.57 1.13 20.48
CA LEU A 25 -12.38 2.17 19.47
C LEU A 25 -13.70 2.76 19.00
N ASN A 26 -14.49 3.29 19.94
CA ASN A 26 -15.78 3.90 19.65
C ASN A 26 -15.61 5.35 19.18
N ILE A 27 -16.39 5.75 18.19
CA ILE A 27 -16.41 7.10 17.67
C ILE A 27 -17.63 7.83 18.19
N ILE A 28 -17.44 9.01 18.75
CA ILE A 28 -18.54 9.87 19.17
C ILE A 28 -19.12 10.53 17.91
N ILE A 29 -20.35 10.13 17.54
CA ILE A 29 -21.05 10.63 16.35
C ILE A 29 -22.00 11.81 16.65
N GLY A 30 -22.32 12.05 17.91
CA GLY A 30 -23.16 13.16 18.34
C GLY A 30 -23.64 13.03 19.77
N SER A 31 -24.26 14.08 20.28
CA SER A 31 -24.79 14.13 21.66
C SER A 31 -26.12 14.87 21.77
N ARG A 32 -26.57 15.58 20.71
CA ARG A 32 -27.79 16.36 20.74
C ARG A 32 -29.00 15.47 20.48
N PRO A 33 -29.96 15.37 21.43
CA PRO A 33 -31.19 14.62 21.21
C PRO A 33 -32.11 15.31 20.20
N PHE A 34 -33.00 14.56 19.59
CA PHE A 34 -34.16 15.09 18.89
C PHE A 34 -35.13 15.77 19.89
N ARG A 35 -35.72 16.90 19.54
CA ARG A 35 -36.35 17.79 20.51
C ARG A 35 -37.80 17.45 20.86
N ASP A 36 -38.50 16.85 19.93
CA ASP A 36 -39.96 16.76 19.98
C ASP A 36 -40.48 15.31 20.18
N ASP A 37 -39.64 14.45 20.77
CA ASP A 37 -40.01 13.06 21.03
C ASP A 37 -39.68 12.64 22.46
N GLU A 38 -40.47 11.73 23.02
CA GLU A 38 -40.30 11.14 24.36
C GLU A 38 -39.60 9.76 24.32
N GLY A 39 -39.01 9.38 23.17
CA GLY A 39 -38.34 8.10 22.95
C GLY A 39 -36.99 7.95 23.68
N SER A 40 -36.47 6.73 23.71
CA SER A 40 -35.22 6.41 24.39
C SER A 40 -33.97 6.68 23.52
N GLU A 41 -34.07 6.66 22.18
CA GLU A 41 -32.96 6.73 21.23
C GLU A 41 -32.85 8.10 20.54
N LEU A 42 -33.12 9.18 21.28
CA LEU A 42 -33.27 10.53 20.71
C LEU A 42 -31.99 11.05 20.02
N VAL A 43 -30.81 10.69 20.51
CA VAL A 43 -29.51 11.07 19.84
C VAL A 43 -29.40 10.34 18.52
N LYS A 44 -29.65 9.05 18.49
CA LYS A 44 -29.68 8.24 17.28
C LYS A 44 -30.65 8.81 16.25
N LEU A 45 -31.87 9.12 16.67
CA LEU A 45 -32.90 9.70 15.80
C LEU A 45 -32.42 11.02 15.17
N ASN A 46 -31.84 11.91 15.97
CA ASN A 46 -31.33 13.18 15.46
C ASN A 46 -30.17 12.98 14.45
N ILE A 47 -29.24 12.03 14.70
CA ILE A 47 -28.16 11.72 13.76
C ILE A 47 -28.73 11.10 12.48
N MET A 48 -29.69 10.20 12.57
CA MET A 48 -30.33 9.61 11.39
C MET A 48 -31.07 10.66 10.56
N LEU A 49 -31.72 11.65 11.18
CA LEU A 49 -32.33 12.77 10.46
C LEU A 49 -31.28 13.57 9.69
N ILE A 50 -30.16 13.92 10.33
CA ILE A 50 -29.07 14.66 9.69
C ILE A 50 -28.49 13.89 8.50
N LEU A 51 -28.30 12.58 8.62
CA LEU A 51 -27.78 11.73 7.54
C LEU A 51 -28.80 11.60 6.41
N ASN A 52 -30.07 11.49 6.74
CA ASN A 52 -31.16 11.44 5.76
C ASN A 52 -31.26 12.76 4.98
N GLU A 53 -31.28 13.91 5.66
CA GLU A 53 -31.36 15.23 5.02
C GLU A 53 -30.17 15.53 4.11
N LYS A 54 -28.97 15.10 4.51
CA LYS A 54 -27.75 15.37 3.73
C LYS A 54 -27.48 14.39 2.61
N TYR A 55 -27.77 13.10 2.83
CA TYR A 55 -27.31 12.01 1.97
C TYR A 55 -28.41 11.04 1.56
N GLY A 56 -29.65 11.20 2.07
CA GLY A 56 -30.75 10.27 1.83
C GLY A 56 -30.63 8.92 2.56
N ILE A 57 -29.68 8.79 3.49
CA ILE A 57 -29.41 7.55 4.22
C ILE A 57 -30.54 7.27 5.23
N VAL A 58 -30.98 6.02 5.28
CA VAL A 58 -31.93 5.50 6.27
C VAL A 58 -31.27 4.40 7.11
N GLU A 59 -31.88 4.04 8.24
CA GLU A 59 -31.29 3.09 9.19
C GLU A 59 -30.96 1.72 8.56
N SER A 60 -31.79 1.24 7.64
CA SER A 60 -31.55 -0.03 6.95
C SER A 60 -30.28 -0.04 6.10
N ASP A 61 -29.80 1.12 5.65
CA ASP A 61 -28.59 1.21 4.84
C ASP A 61 -27.35 0.78 5.63
N PHE A 62 -27.37 0.97 6.96
CA PHE A 62 -26.25 0.56 7.83
C PHE A 62 -26.06 -0.96 7.92
N ILE A 63 -27.04 -1.76 7.52
CA ILE A 63 -26.92 -3.23 7.48
C ILE A 63 -25.87 -3.68 6.47
N SER A 64 -25.72 -2.92 5.38
CA SER A 64 -24.80 -3.22 4.28
C SER A 64 -23.74 -2.14 4.04
N ALA A 65 -23.69 -1.11 4.89
CA ALA A 65 -22.73 -0.02 4.75
C ALA A 65 -21.30 -0.47 5.11
N GLU A 66 -20.34 0.00 4.35
CA GLU A 66 -18.92 0.00 4.71
C GLU A 66 -18.61 1.37 5.31
N LEU A 67 -18.20 1.39 6.57
CA LEU A 67 -17.91 2.62 7.32
C LEU A 67 -16.45 2.60 7.78
N GLU A 68 -15.73 3.64 7.39
CA GLU A 68 -14.34 3.82 7.77
C GLU A 68 -14.15 5.12 8.56
N ALA A 69 -13.46 5.01 9.68
CA ALA A 69 -13.04 6.17 10.46
C ALA A 69 -11.61 6.52 10.11
N VAL A 70 -11.42 7.63 9.43
CA VAL A 70 -10.11 8.08 8.98
C VAL A 70 -9.77 9.45 9.58
N PRO A 71 -8.45 9.77 9.81
CA PRO A 71 -8.03 11.09 10.25
C PRO A 71 -8.46 12.18 9.26
N ALA A 72 -9.02 13.28 9.78
CA ALA A 72 -9.53 14.39 8.97
C ALA A 72 -8.47 15.46 8.65
N PHE A 73 -7.26 15.33 9.14
CA PHE A 73 -6.19 16.30 8.84
C PHE A 73 -5.64 16.11 7.41
N LYS A 74 -5.16 17.20 6.86
CA LYS A 74 -4.50 17.18 5.54
C LYS A 74 -3.03 16.84 5.65
N ALA A 75 -2.43 16.41 4.55
CA ALA A 75 -0.98 16.27 4.43
C ALA A 75 -0.27 17.59 4.80
N LYS A 76 0.88 17.46 5.45
CA LYS A 76 1.70 18.58 5.94
C LYS A 76 3.16 18.36 5.65
N ASP A 77 3.86 19.47 5.43
CA ASP A 77 5.32 19.47 5.49
C ASP A 77 5.81 19.12 6.91
N VAL A 78 6.84 18.30 6.99
CA VAL A 78 7.49 17.88 8.23
C VAL A 78 8.98 18.21 8.17
N GLY A 79 9.55 18.51 9.35
CA GLY A 79 10.93 19.00 9.49
C GLY A 79 11.05 20.51 9.34
N PHE A 80 12.12 21.09 9.91
CA PHE A 80 12.39 22.52 9.80
C PHE A 80 12.69 22.96 8.36
N ASP A 81 13.29 22.06 7.58
CA ASP A 81 13.60 22.23 6.16
C ASP A 81 12.44 21.87 5.23
N ARG A 82 11.34 21.32 5.80
CA ARG A 82 10.14 20.90 5.06
C ARG A 82 10.43 19.84 3.98
N SER A 83 11.47 19.02 4.17
CA SER A 83 11.87 17.97 3.23
C SER A 83 10.99 16.73 3.26
N LEU A 84 10.18 16.59 4.30
CA LEU A 84 9.33 15.44 4.51
C LEU A 84 7.85 15.81 4.34
N VAL A 85 7.03 14.79 4.07
CA VAL A 85 5.56 14.88 4.05
C VAL A 85 5.00 13.95 5.09
N GLY A 86 4.14 14.48 5.95
CA GLY A 86 3.36 13.69 6.90
C GLY A 86 1.89 13.66 6.50
N ALA A 87 1.31 12.48 6.43
CA ALA A 87 -0.09 12.26 6.05
C ALA A 87 -0.60 10.92 6.57
N TYR A 88 -1.91 10.75 6.55
CA TYR A 88 -2.56 9.46 6.74
C TYR A 88 -2.59 8.68 5.42
N GLY A 89 -2.34 7.38 5.51
CA GLY A 89 -2.49 6.47 4.36
C GLY A 89 -1.46 6.71 3.27
N GLN A 90 -0.22 7.06 3.62
CA GLN A 90 0.88 7.03 2.68
C GLN A 90 1.22 5.59 2.28
N ASP A 91 0.97 4.65 3.16
CA ASP A 91 0.83 3.25 2.87
C ASP A 91 -0.61 2.98 2.37
N ASP A 92 -0.85 2.70 1.06
CA ASP A 92 0.15 2.84 -0.01
C ASP A 92 -0.28 3.85 -1.09
N ARG A 93 -0.88 4.95 -0.70
CA ARG A 93 -1.23 6.03 -1.66
C ARG A 93 -0.01 6.66 -2.33
N VAL A 94 1.13 6.66 -1.66
CA VAL A 94 2.32 7.31 -2.21
C VAL A 94 2.89 6.55 -3.40
N CYS A 95 2.93 5.22 -3.35
CA CYS A 95 3.34 4.41 -4.49
C CYS A 95 2.23 4.36 -5.54
N ALA A 96 0.98 4.13 -5.14
CA ALA A 96 -0.17 4.12 -6.04
C ALA A 96 -0.28 5.42 -6.88
N TYR A 97 -0.06 6.58 -6.26
CA TYR A 97 -0.06 7.86 -6.97
C TYR A 97 1.10 7.97 -7.96
N THR A 98 2.31 7.62 -7.55
CA THR A 98 3.50 7.77 -8.38
C THR A 98 3.51 6.80 -9.57
N GLU A 99 3.03 5.56 -9.39
CA GLU A 99 2.88 4.62 -10.51
C GLU A 99 1.78 5.04 -11.50
N LEU A 100 0.64 5.51 -10.96
CA LEU A 100 -0.46 5.99 -11.80
C LEU A 100 -0.02 7.18 -12.65
N MET A 101 0.69 8.14 -12.05
CA MET A 101 1.20 9.31 -12.79
C MET A 101 2.19 8.89 -13.88
N ALA A 102 3.09 7.94 -13.61
CA ALA A 102 4.03 7.43 -14.61
C ALA A 102 3.30 6.81 -15.82
N VAL A 103 2.20 6.11 -15.61
CA VAL A 103 1.40 5.53 -16.69
C VAL A 103 0.58 6.59 -17.43
N LEU A 104 -0.02 7.56 -16.71
CA LEU A 104 -0.82 8.63 -17.33
C LEU A 104 0.01 9.58 -18.19
N GLU A 105 1.27 9.78 -17.86
CA GLU A 105 2.19 10.65 -18.61
C GLU A 105 2.91 9.94 -19.77
N LEU A 106 2.65 8.64 -19.98
CA LEU A 106 3.20 7.89 -21.11
C LEU A 106 2.75 8.49 -22.43
N ASN A 107 3.72 8.66 -23.32
CA ASN A 107 3.47 9.14 -24.67
C ASN A 107 3.94 8.10 -25.69
N ASN A 108 2.99 7.45 -26.35
CA ASN A 108 3.24 6.49 -27.42
C ASN A 108 4.19 5.34 -27.01
N PRO A 109 3.87 4.56 -25.96
CA PRO A 109 4.73 3.49 -25.48
C PRO A 109 4.87 2.36 -26.51
N GLU A 110 6.04 1.73 -26.56
CA GLU A 110 6.28 0.56 -27.44
C GLU A 110 5.58 -0.70 -26.92
N LYS A 111 5.36 -0.78 -25.59
CA LYS A 111 4.70 -1.90 -24.91
C LYS A 111 3.46 -1.40 -24.19
N THR A 112 2.49 -2.29 -24.03
CA THR A 112 1.32 -1.98 -23.20
C THR A 112 1.73 -1.83 -21.74
N ALA A 113 1.48 -0.67 -21.14
CA ALA A 113 1.65 -0.43 -19.72
C ALA A 113 0.29 -0.47 -19.01
N VAL A 114 0.26 -1.08 -17.85
CA VAL A 114 -0.96 -1.23 -17.04
C VAL A 114 -0.62 -0.87 -15.59
N ALA A 115 -1.30 0.12 -15.03
CA ALA A 115 -1.33 0.35 -13.58
C ALA A 115 -2.50 -0.43 -12.99
N ILE A 116 -2.25 -1.16 -11.90
CA ILE A 116 -3.24 -2.00 -11.25
C ILE A 116 -3.37 -1.54 -9.81
N LEU A 117 -4.43 -0.81 -9.51
CA LEU A 117 -4.74 -0.37 -8.15
C LEU A 117 -5.71 -1.38 -7.53
N THR A 118 -5.30 -2.02 -6.47
CA THR A 118 -6.08 -3.09 -5.82
C THR A 118 -6.52 -2.68 -4.43
N ASP A 119 -7.62 -3.24 -3.99
CA ASP A 119 -8.17 -3.11 -2.65
C ASP A 119 -7.72 -4.29 -1.76
N LYS A 120 -7.91 -4.18 -0.46
CA LYS A 120 -7.79 -5.27 0.53
C LYS A 120 -6.38 -5.84 0.73
N GLU A 121 -5.33 -5.10 0.39
CA GLU A 121 -3.96 -5.58 0.62
C GLU A 121 -3.75 -5.92 2.09
N GLU A 122 -4.08 -5.02 3.00
CA GLU A 122 -3.90 -5.11 4.45
C GLU A 122 -4.72 -6.23 5.12
N THR A 123 -5.75 -6.71 4.44
CA THR A 123 -6.60 -7.82 4.91
C THR A 123 -6.32 -9.16 4.23
N GLY A 124 -5.28 -9.22 3.36
CA GLY A 124 -4.79 -10.43 2.71
C GLY A 124 -5.17 -10.60 1.26
N SER A 125 -5.60 -9.53 0.59
CA SER A 125 -5.89 -9.48 -0.86
C SER A 125 -6.98 -10.44 -1.35
N ASP A 126 -7.79 -11.00 -0.45
CA ASP A 126 -8.89 -11.90 -0.80
C ASP A 126 -10.14 -11.12 -1.25
N GLY A 127 -11.03 -11.80 -1.97
CA GLY A 127 -12.27 -11.23 -2.50
C GLY A 127 -12.14 -10.73 -3.93
N ASN A 128 -13.25 -10.22 -4.46
CA ASN A 128 -13.36 -9.85 -5.89
C ASN A 128 -12.66 -8.54 -6.25
N THR A 129 -12.29 -7.72 -5.28
CA THR A 129 -11.53 -6.47 -5.46
C THR A 129 -10.07 -6.60 -5.05
N GLY A 130 -9.71 -7.68 -4.35
CA GLY A 130 -8.33 -7.98 -3.99
C GLY A 130 -7.53 -8.61 -5.12
N LEU A 131 -6.22 -8.51 -5.08
CA LEU A 131 -5.35 -9.00 -6.16
C LEU A 131 -5.36 -10.53 -6.34
N ARG A 132 -5.83 -11.29 -5.34
CA ARG A 132 -6.01 -12.74 -5.45
C ARG A 132 -7.22 -13.14 -6.30
N SER A 133 -8.06 -12.18 -6.70
CA SER A 133 -9.17 -12.45 -7.62
C SER A 133 -8.67 -12.88 -9.00
N SER A 134 -9.56 -13.46 -9.79
CA SER A 134 -9.24 -13.82 -11.17
C SER A 134 -9.36 -12.63 -12.15
N TYR A 135 -9.74 -11.46 -11.67
CA TYR A 135 -10.04 -10.29 -12.51
C TYR A 135 -8.87 -9.91 -13.42
N LEU A 136 -7.66 -9.82 -12.85
CA LEU A 136 -6.46 -9.48 -13.66
C LEU A 136 -6.22 -10.50 -14.80
N ARG A 137 -6.37 -11.80 -14.51
CA ARG A 137 -6.22 -12.85 -15.55
C ARG A 137 -7.23 -12.70 -16.66
N TYR A 138 -8.48 -12.40 -16.31
CA TYR A 138 -9.54 -12.20 -17.30
C TYR A 138 -9.30 -10.93 -18.11
N PHE A 139 -8.97 -9.83 -17.46
CA PHE A 139 -8.63 -8.58 -18.13
C PHE A 139 -7.49 -8.74 -19.13
N ILE A 140 -6.39 -9.38 -18.74
CA ILE A 140 -5.26 -9.64 -19.65
C ILE A 140 -5.65 -10.62 -20.76
N ALA A 141 -6.46 -11.63 -20.48
CA ALA A 141 -6.92 -12.57 -21.49
C ALA A 141 -7.81 -11.88 -22.55
N ASP A 142 -8.72 -11.03 -22.12
CA ASP A 142 -9.61 -10.28 -23.01
C ASP A 142 -8.83 -9.29 -23.87
N LEU A 143 -7.93 -8.54 -23.26
CA LEU A 143 -7.04 -7.61 -23.97
C LEU A 143 -6.17 -8.35 -24.99
N ALA A 144 -5.53 -9.44 -24.60
CA ALA A 144 -4.69 -10.26 -25.49
C ALA A 144 -5.47 -10.84 -26.67
N SER A 145 -6.73 -11.23 -26.46
CA SER A 145 -7.58 -11.80 -27.49
C SER A 145 -7.84 -10.83 -28.65
N THR A 146 -7.86 -9.52 -28.39
CA THR A 146 -8.03 -8.48 -29.43
C THR A 146 -6.86 -8.46 -30.42
N PHE A 147 -5.68 -8.96 -30.00
CA PHE A 147 -4.48 -9.10 -30.82
C PHE A 147 -4.26 -10.55 -31.31
N GLY A 148 -5.18 -11.45 -31.06
CA GLY A 148 -5.05 -12.86 -31.44
C GLY A 148 -4.01 -13.65 -30.64
N VAL A 149 -3.62 -13.14 -29.46
CA VAL A 149 -2.61 -13.74 -28.56
C VAL A 149 -3.29 -14.36 -27.34
N LYS A 150 -2.69 -15.39 -26.77
CA LYS A 150 -3.21 -16.01 -25.54
C LYS A 150 -2.78 -15.19 -24.32
N GLY A 151 -3.70 -14.89 -23.39
CA GLY A 151 -3.43 -14.12 -22.18
C GLY A 151 -2.27 -14.71 -21.34
N ARG A 152 -2.17 -16.05 -21.22
CA ARG A 152 -1.03 -16.68 -20.52
C ARG A 152 0.33 -16.37 -21.16
N THR A 153 0.37 -16.24 -22.48
CA THR A 153 1.61 -15.88 -23.19
C THR A 153 2.00 -14.43 -22.91
N VAL A 154 0.99 -13.55 -22.78
CA VAL A 154 1.22 -12.15 -22.38
C VAL A 154 1.77 -12.11 -20.97
N LEU A 155 1.15 -12.80 -20.00
CA LEU A 155 1.63 -12.83 -18.60
C LEU A 155 3.06 -13.34 -18.48
N GLN A 156 3.41 -14.45 -19.13
CA GLN A 156 4.76 -15.02 -19.12
C GLN A 156 5.84 -14.10 -19.70
N ASN A 157 5.45 -13.17 -20.57
CA ASN A 157 6.34 -12.17 -21.15
C ASN A 157 6.21 -10.78 -20.51
N SER A 158 5.42 -10.67 -19.45
CA SER A 158 5.23 -9.42 -18.73
C SER A 158 6.24 -9.28 -17.60
N ARG A 159 6.48 -8.02 -17.24
CA ARG A 159 7.29 -7.62 -16.08
C ARG A 159 6.44 -6.74 -15.19
N CYS A 160 6.65 -6.80 -13.88
CA CYS A 160 5.89 -6.02 -12.91
C CYS A 160 6.82 -5.42 -11.85
N LEU A 161 6.63 -4.15 -11.55
CA LEU A 161 7.05 -3.57 -10.28
C LEU A 161 5.84 -3.63 -9.35
N SER A 162 5.99 -4.34 -8.25
CA SER A 162 5.03 -4.34 -7.16
C SER A 162 5.30 -3.10 -6.33
N ALA A 163 4.44 -2.11 -6.48
CA ALA A 163 4.59 -0.85 -5.78
C ALA A 163 3.95 -0.95 -4.40
N ASP A 164 4.79 -0.88 -3.37
CA ASP A 164 4.39 -0.91 -1.97
C ASP A 164 5.47 -0.22 -1.12
N VAL A 165 5.06 0.50 -0.09
CA VAL A 165 6.01 1.21 0.79
C VAL A 165 6.97 0.24 1.48
N ASN A 166 8.16 0.73 1.80
CA ASN A 166 9.13 -0.01 2.59
C ASN A 166 9.33 0.67 3.96
N ALA A 167 9.65 -0.11 4.98
CA ALA A 167 9.92 0.42 6.30
C ALA A 167 11.24 1.18 6.34
N ALA A 168 11.19 2.49 6.55
CA ALA A 168 12.39 3.26 6.82
C ALA A 168 12.95 2.95 8.22
N PHE A 169 14.27 2.87 8.33
CA PHE A 169 14.94 2.66 9.60
C PHE A 169 14.60 3.80 10.59
N ASP A 170 14.02 3.43 11.72
CA ASP A 170 13.73 4.34 12.82
C ASP A 170 14.76 4.13 13.95
N PRO A 171 15.60 5.11 14.23
CA PRO A 171 16.60 5.02 15.31
C PRO A 171 15.99 4.98 16.72
N THR A 172 14.70 5.32 16.85
CA THR A 172 13.97 5.21 18.13
C THR A 172 13.67 3.74 18.47
N PHE A 173 13.50 2.90 17.43
CA PHE A 173 13.16 1.49 17.57
C PHE A 173 14.14 0.56 16.82
N PRO A 174 15.47 0.66 17.07
CA PRO A 174 16.47 -0.02 16.26
C PRO A 174 16.40 -1.55 16.36
N ASP A 175 15.83 -2.08 17.43
CA ASP A 175 15.80 -3.51 17.70
C ASP A 175 14.95 -4.33 16.72
N VAL A 176 14.04 -3.67 16.01
CA VAL A 176 13.15 -4.31 15.05
C VAL A 176 13.72 -4.37 13.64
N PHE A 177 14.81 -3.67 13.39
CA PHE A 177 15.48 -3.57 12.11
C PHE A 177 16.81 -4.33 12.08
N GLU A 178 17.17 -4.87 10.93
CA GLU A 178 18.56 -5.15 10.58
C GLU A 178 19.10 -3.93 9.82
N LYS A 179 19.83 -3.09 10.52
CA LYS A 179 20.24 -1.76 10.02
C LYS A 179 20.92 -1.80 8.65
N ARG A 180 21.66 -2.86 8.34
CA ARG A 180 22.40 -2.99 7.06
C ARG A 180 21.50 -3.30 5.88
N ASN A 181 20.28 -3.80 6.14
CA ASN A 181 19.30 -4.18 5.14
C ASN A 181 18.04 -3.30 5.21
N SER A 182 18.07 -2.20 5.94
CA SER A 182 16.93 -1.31 6.11
C SER A 182 17.02 -0.11 5.19
N ALA A 183 15.91 0.28 4.60
CA ALA A 183 15.81 1.51 3.84
C ALA A 183 15.98 2.74 4.73
N LEU A 184 16.50 3.80 4.19
CA LEU A 184 16.68 5.10 4.84
C LEU A 184 15.85 6.17 4.14
N LEU A 185 15.27 7.10 4.89
CA LEU A 185 14.70 8.31 4.30
C LEU A 185 15.77 9.09 3.53
N ASN A 186 15.40 9.69 2.42
CA ASN A 186 16.28 10.37 1.47
C ASN A 186 17.32 9.46 0.78
N GLY A 187 17.16 8.15 0.90
CA GLY A 187 17.99 7.16 0.19
C GLY A 187 17.50 6.83 -1.22
N GLY A 188 16.39 7.41 -1.64
CA GLY A 188 15.74 7.09 -2.90
C GLY A 188 14.74 5.95 -2.79
N VAL A 189 14.21 5.51 -3.91
CA VAL A 189 13.26 4.39 -3.97
C VAL A 189 13.92 3.10 -3.49
N CYS A 190 13.19 2.31 -2.72
CA CYS A 190 13.69 1.04 -2.18
C CYS A 190 13.33 -0.12 -3.11
N VAL A 191 14.34 -0.89 -3.51
CA VAL A 191 14.18 -2.14 -4.28
C VAL A 191 14.31 -3.30 -3.30
N THR A 192 13.25 -4.08 -3.16
CA THR A 192 13.19 -5.23 -2.26
C THR A 192 13.12 -6.52 -3.06
N LYS A 193 14.23 -7.25 -3.09
CA LYS A 193 14.33 -8.51 -3.84
C LYS A 193 13.53 -9.63 -3.16
N TYR A 194 13.48 -9.61 -1.86
CA TYR A 194 12.88 -10.66 -1.04
C TYR A 194 11.92 -10.07 -0.01
N THR A 195 10.71 -10.59 0.05
CA THR A 195 9.71 -10.25 1.08
C THR A 195 9.26 -11.51 1.80
N GLY A 196 8.63 -11.34 2.95
CA GLY A 196 8.03 -12.44 3.68
C GLY A 196 8.06 -12.25 5.18
N SER A 197 7.03 -12.78 5.86
CA SER A 197 6.93 -12.72 7.31
C SER A 197 7.82 -13.79 7.94
N ARG A 198 8.68 -13.36 8.86
CA ARG A 198 9.64 -14.24 9.56
C ARG A 198 10.51 -15.05 8.60
N GLY A 199 10.75 -14.52 7.40
CA GLY A 199 11.55 -15.15 6.36
C GLY A 199 10.97 -16.44 5.75
N LYS A 200 9.68 -16.77 6.00
CA LYS A 200 9.17 -18.09 5.64
C LYS A 200 7.74 -18.16 5.12
N SER A 201 6.94 -17.10 5.25
CA SER A 201 5.54 -17.14 4.83
C SER A 201 5.12 -15.88 4.10
N GLY A 202 4.25 -16.02 3.09
CA GLY A 202 3.83 -14.92 2.23
C GLY A 202 5.01 -14.31 1.46
N THR A 203 5.98 -15.15 1.07
CA THR A 203 7.23 -14.68 0.46
C THR A 203 7.07 -14.42 -1.02
N SER A 204 7.76 -13.38 -1.50
CA SER A 204 8.13 -13.19 -2.88
C SER A 204 9.66 -13.11 -2.95
N ASP A 205 10.25 -13.72 -3.97
CA ASP A 205 11.70 -13.69 -4.22
C ASP A 205 11.93 -13.47 -5.70
N ALA A 206 12.25 -12.23 -6.06
CA ALA A 206 12.54 -11.88 -7.44
C ALA A 206 13.79 -12.62 -7.94
N SER A 207 13.78 -13.06 -9.20
CA SER A 207 14.96 -13.68 -9.80
C SER A 207 16.15 -12.72 -9.81
N ALA A 208 17.39 -13.27 -9.72
CA ALA A 208 18.60 -12.46 -9.75
C ALA A 208 18.74 -11.72 -11.08
N GLU A 209 18.31 -12.33 -12.18
CA GLU A 209 18.30 -11.76 -13.51
C GLU A 209 17.42 -10.52 -13.59
N PHE A 210 16.18 -10.62 -13.10
CA PHE A 210 15.23 -9.51 -13.11
C PHE A 210 15.65 -8.40 -12.14
N ALA A 211 16.10 -8.73 -10.94
CA ALA A 211 16.66 -7.75 -10.00
C ALA A 211 17.86 -7.01 -10.61
N GLY A 212 18.73 -7.72 -11.34
CA GLY A 212 19.83 -7.13 -12.07
C GLY A 212 19.40 -6.25 -13.24
N GLU A 213 18.32 -6.61 -13.93
CA GLU A 213 17.70 -5.78 -14.98
C GLU A 213 17.19 -4.45 -14.40
N ILE A 214 16.41 -4.50 -13.33
CA ILE A 214 15.87 -3.30 -12.68
C ILE A 214 16.98 -2.40 -12.16
N ARG A 215 18.02 -2.94 -11.51
CA ARG A 215 19.18 -2.14 -11.11
C ARG A 215 19.78 -1.37 -12.28
N ARG A 216 20.08 -2.06 -13.38
CA ARG A 216 20.66 -1.42 -14.58
C ARG A 216 19.74 -0.35 -15.15
N LEU A 217 18.43 -0.59 -15.14
CA LEU A 217 17.44 0.37 -15.59
C LEU A 217 17.46 1.65 -14.76
N LEU A 218 17.44 1.51 -13.43
CA LEU A 218 17.47 2.65 -12.51
C LEU A 218 18.78 3.45 -12.67
N ASP A 219 19.92 2.76 -12.71
CA ASP A 219 21.24 3.37 -12.89
C ASP A 219 21.34 4.13 -14.22
N ALA A 220 20.86 3.54 -15.31
CA ALA A 220 20.89 4.14 -16.64
C ALA A 220 20.02 5.41 -16.75
N ASN A 221 18.95 5.50 -15.93
CA ASN A 221 18.05 6.65 -15.89
C ASN A 221 18.39 7.66 -14.77
N GLY A 222 19.49 7.45 -14.05
CA GLY A 222 19.93 8.34 -12.97
C GLY A 222 18.94 8.39 -11.79
N VAL A 223 18.19 7.32 -11.58
CA VAL A 223 17.26 7.19 -10.44
C VAL A 223 18.06 6.87 -9.20
N ILE A 224 17.83 7.62 -8.13
CA ILE A 224 18.41 7.31 -6.81
C ILE A 224 17.61 6.17 -6.20
N TRP A 225 18.32 5.09 -5.83
CA TRP A 225 17.69 3.90 -5.28
C TRP A 225 18.55 3.23 -4.21
N GLN A 226 17.94 2.44 -3.39
CA GLN A 226 18.56 1.64 -2.34
C GLN A 226 17.94 0.26 -2.27
N THR A 227 18.56 -0.66 -1.53
CA THR A 227 17.95 -1.95 -1.19
C THR A 227 17.50 -1.93 0.26
N GLY A 228 16.44 -2.66 0.55
CA GLY A 228 15.94 -2.83 1.91
C GLY A 228 15.10 -4.07 2.05
N GLU A 229 14.92 -4.49 3.29
CA GLU A 229 13.99 -5.54 3.69
C GLU A 229 13.09 -5.02 4.82
N LEU A 230 11.94 -5.66 5.00
CA LEU A 230 10.96 -5.29 6.01
C LEU A 230 11.33 -5.89 7.38
N GLY A 231 12.15 -5.16 8.16
CA GLY A 231 12.53 -5.56 9.51
C GLY A 231 13.52 -6.72 9.58
N LYS A 232 13.66 -7.29 10.76
CA LYS A 232 14.51 -8.48 10.98
C LYS A 232 13.83 -9.76 10.48
N VAL A 233 14.57 -10.57 9.77
CA VAL A 233 14.07 -11.79 9.12
C VAL A 233 13.28 -12.71 10.05
N ASP A 234 13.82 -13.05 11.23
CA ASP A 234 13.19 -14.03 12.11
C ASP A 234 12.00 -13.48 12.94
N ILE A 235 11.92 -12.18 13.13
CA ILE A 235 10.96 -11.56 14.05
C ILE A 235 10.08 -10.51 13.41
N GLY A 236 10.42 -10.06 12.22
CA GLY A 236 9.71 -9.04 11.45
C GLY A 236 9.38 -9.52 10.04
N GLY A 237 9.30 -8.58 9.15
CA GLY A 237 8.97 -8.82 7.76
C GLY A 237 7.48 -8.73 7.48
N GLY A 238 7.14 -8.68 6.22
CA GLY A 238 5.79 -8.68 5.69
C GLY A 238 5.77 -9.27 4.29
N GLY A 239 4.61 -9.77 3.87
CA GLY A 239 4.36 -10.10 2.48
C GLY A 239 3.82 -8.85 1.77
N THR A 240 4.03 -8.80 0.47
CA THR A 240 3.45 -7.81 -0.44
C THR A 240 2.57 -8.49 -1.46
N VAL A 241 1.88 -7.73 -2.28
CA VAL A 241 1.08 -8.27 -3.39
C VAL A 241 1.94 -8.91 -4.50
N ALA A 242 3.25 -8.69 -4.50
CA ALA A 242 4.19 -9.25 -5.49
C ALA A 242 4.04 -10.77 -5.68
N ALA A 243 3.84 -11.52 -4.60
CA ALA A 243 3.68 -12.97 -4.66
C ALA A 243 2.50 -13.40 -5.54
N TYR A 244 1.41 -12.62 -5.57
CA TYR A 244 0.21 -12.96 -6.34
C TYR A 244 0.42 -12.73 -7.84
N ILE A 245 1.19 -11.71 -8.20
CA ILE A 245 1.55 -11.45 -9.60
C ILE A 245 2.62 -12.44 -10.08
N ALA A 246 3.64 -12.71 -9.27
CA ALA A 246 4.67 -13.69 -9.57
C ALA A 246 4.08 -15.10 -9.83
N ASN A 247 3.04 -15.47 -9.09
CA ASN A 247 2.31 -16.74 -9.28
C ASN A 247 1.50 -16.81 -10.60
N LEU A 248 1.48 -15.73 -11.38
CA LEU A 248 0.94 -15.70 -12.74
C LEU A 248 2.03 -15.83 -13.80
N ASP A 249 3.22 -16.30 -13.43
CA ASP A 249 4.43 -16.41 -14.27
C ASP A 249 4.98 -15.05 -14.75
N VAL A 250 4.69 -13.96 -14.02
CA VAL A 250 5.18 -12.60 -14.33
C VAL A 250 6.48 -12.35 -13.56
N ASN A 251 7.51 -11.84 -14.24
CA ASN A 251 8.71 -11.37 -13.57
C ASN A 251 8.39 -10.17 -12.68
N THR A 252 8.45 -10.34 -11.37
CA THR A 252 7.99 -9.36 -10.39
C THR A 252 9.05 -9.05 -9.35
N ILE A 253 9.18 -7.78 -8.98
CA ILE A 253 10.03 -7.30 -7.88
C ILE A 253 9.35 -6.13 -7.17
N ASP A 254 9.55 -6.00 -5.86
CA ASP A 254 9.01 -4.90 -5.07
C ASP A 254 9.88 -3.65 -5.21
N VAL A 255 9.23 -2.52 -5.45
CA VAL A 255 9.86 -1.19 -5.57
C VAL A 255 8.95 -0.15 -4.95
N GLY A 256 9.39 0.49 -3.85
CA GLY A 256 8.51 1.43 -3.15
C GLY A 256 9.21 2.52 -2.35
N VAL A 257 8.40 3.37 -1.75
CA VAL A 257 8.87 4.54 -0.99
C VAL A 257 9.16 4.16 0.47
N PRO A 258 10.32 4.54 1.03
CA PRO A 258 10.56 4.38 2.46
C PRO A 258 9.61 5.24 3.31
N VAL A 259 8.98 4.64 4.32
CA VAL A 259 8.03 5.31 5.21
C VAL A 259 8.38 5.08 6.68
N LEU A 260 8.24 6.12 7.49
CA LEU A 260 8.25 6.01 8.96
C LEU A 260 6.83 5.94 9.48
N SER A 261 6.64 5.23 10.57
CA SER A 261 5.34 5.08 11.26
C SER A 261 4.26 4.46 10.37
N MET A 262 4.65 3.51 9.49
CA MET A 262 3.71 2.72 8.69
C MET A 262 2.53 2.23 9.52
N HIS A 263 1.32 2.31 9.00
CA HIS A 263 0.04 1.99 9.66
C HIS A 263 -0.37 2.91 10.82
N ALA A 264 0.39 3.97 11.08
CA ALA A 264 -0.01 4.98 12.06
C ALA A 264 -1.00 6.00 11.46
N PRO A 265 -1.75 6.73 12.29
CA PRO A 265 -2.59 7.82 11.78
C PRO A 265 -1.82 8.95 11.06
N PHE A 266 -0.50 9.01 11.25
CA PHE A 266 0.37 10.01 10.62
C PHE A 266 1.69 9.34 10.22
N GLU A 267 1.82 9.07 8.94
CA GLU A 267 2.98 8.43 8.32
C GLU A 267 3.86 9.47 7.65
N ILE A 268 5.16 9.24 7.60
CA ILE A 268 6.13 10.22 7.12
C ILE A 268 6.99 9.63 6.01
N THR A 269 7.05 10.32 4.87
CA THR A 269 7.91 10.00 3.72
C THR A 269 8.78 11.19 3.34
N ALA A 270 9.88 10.95 2.65
CA ALA A 270 10.72 12.01 2.12
C ALA A 270 10.28 12.40 0.70
N LYS A 271 10.22 13.70 0.41
CA LYS A 271 9.85 14.23 -0.91
C LYS A 271 10.78 13.74 -2.03
N THR A 272 12.05 13.60 -1.72
CA THR A 272 13.05 13.06 -2.65
C THR A 272 12.79 11.60 -3.00
N ASP A 273 12.33 10.80 -2.04
CA ASP A 273 12.05 9.37 -2.26
C ASP A 273 10.75 9.19 -3.06
N ILE A 274 9.75 10.04 -2.83
CA ILE A 274 8.53 10.10 -3.66
C ILE A 274 8.89 10.40 -5.12
N TRP A 275 9.75 11.42 -5.32
CA TRP A 275 10.22 11.76 -6.66
C TRP A 275 11.03 10.62 -7.30
N ALA A 276 11.90 9.96 -6.54
CA ALA A 276 12.67 8.82 -7.01
C ALA A 276 11.76 7.64 -7.40
N ALA A 277 10.68 7.39 -6.67
CA ALA A 277 9.69 6.37 -7.01
C ALA A 277 8.99 6.68 -8.33
N TYR A 278 8.48 7.91 -8.50
CA TYR A 278 7.91 8.34 -9.77
C TYR A 278 8.88 8.12 -10.93
N ARG A 279 10.14 8.54 -10.78
CA ARG A 279 11.19 8.37 -11.80
C ARG A 279 11.51 6.90 -12.07
N ALA A 280 11.44 6.04 -11.07
CA ALA A 280 11.63 4.60 -11.23
C ALA A 280 10.50 3.98 -12.07
N PHE A 281 9.26 4.31 -11.75
CA PHE A 281 8.10 3.83 -12.50
C PHE A 281 8.07 4.40 -13.92
N GLU A 282 8.36 5.68 -14.10
CA GLU A 282 8.51 6.31 -15.43
C GLU A 282 9.56 5.59 -16.27
N ALA A 283 10.75 5.34 -15.71
CA ALA A 283 11.82 4.61 -16.41
C ALA A 283 11.38 3.19 -16.79
N PHE A 284 10.63 2.52 -15.91
CA PHE A 284 10.17 1.15 -16.14
C PHE A 284 9.12 1.07 -17.25
N VAL A 285 8.11 1.94 -17.25
CA VAL A 285 7.05 1.90 -18.25
C VAL A 285 7.47 2.40 -19.63
N ASN A 286 8.58 3.15 -19.71
CA ASN A 286 9.17 3.61 -20.97
C ASN A 286 10.20 2.63 -21.56
N ASN A 287 10.53 1.52 -20.87
CA ASN A 287 11.51 0.52 -21.30
C ASN A 287 10.77 -0.73 -21.82
#